data_bfd29c44889f15a7a8ca35844631d276
#
_entry.id   bfd29c44889f15a7a8ca35844631d276
#
_cell.length_a   1.000
_cell.length_b   1.000
_cell.length_c   1.000
_cell.angle_alpha   90.00
_cell.angle_beta   90.00
_cell.angle_gamma   90.00
#
_symmetry.space_group_name_H-M   'P 1'
#
loop_
_entity.id
_entity.type
_entity.pdbx_description
1 polymer ?
#
loop_
_entity_poly.entity_id
_entity_poly.type
_entity_poly.pdbx_seq_one_letter_code
_entity_poly.pdbx_strand_id
1 'polypeptide(L)'
;KKSAVVYKGKTATVKATLAGVSSVTYKSSNTKIATVNSKTGTVKGIKAGTVTITATSGKLKATYKLTVKNPTFSLTKSSATIKKGKTTTIKSKAAPAGKVTYTSSNKKVATVTSKGVVKGIKKGKATITVKCNGITKKFVVTVK
;
A
#
# COMPACT_ATOMS: atom_id res chain seq x y z
N LYS A 1 19.46 -13.37 -11.61
CA LYS A 1 18.55 -13.66 -10.46
C LYS A 1 17.28 -12.86 -10.63
N LYS A 2 16.15 -13.52 -10.84
CA LYS A 2 14.86 -12.84 -10.92
C LYS A 2 14.32 -12.65 -9.50
N SER A 3 13.97 -11.41 -9.14
CA SER A 3 13.37 -11.07 -7.85
C SER A 3 12.08 -10.26 -8.06
N ALA A 4 11.15 -10.38 -7.14
CA ALA A 4 9.91 -9.63 -7.13
C ALA A 4 9.59 -9.14 -5.73
N VAL A 5 8.84 -8.04 -5.64
CA VAL A 5 8.32 -7.50 -4.39
C VAL A 5 6.80 -7.47 -4.47
N VAL A 6 6.16 -7.93 -3.40
CA VAL A 6 4.70 -7.84 -3.23
C VAL A 6 4.41 -7.28 -1.85
N TYR A 7 3.32 -6.53 -1.71
CA TYR A 7 2.89 -6.05 -0.40
C TYR A 7 1.91 -7.03 0.24
N LYS A 8 1.92 -7.12 1.57
CA LYS A 8 0.96 -7.92 2.33
C LYS A 8 -0.48 -7.61 1.89
N GLY A 9 -1.25 -8.67 1.59
CA GLY A 9 -2.62 -8.58 1.09
C GLY A 9 -2.75 -8.26 -0.40
N LYS A 10 -1.64 -8.02 -1.11
CA LYS A 10 -1.62 -7.78 -2.57
C LYS A 10 -1.13 -9.01 -3.31
N THR A 11 -1.43 -9.05 -4.60
CA THR A 11 -1.00 -10.10 -5.52
C THR A 11 -0.03 -9.55 -6.56
N ALA A 12 0.82 -10.43 -7.07
CA ALA A 12 1.68 -10.18 -8.23
C ALA A 12 1.80 -11.50 -9.03
N THR A 13 2.19 -11.43 -10.29
CA THR A 13 2.40 -12.63 -11.10
C THR A 13 3.90 -12.83 -11.35
N VAL A 14 4.39 -14.00 -11.00
CA VAL A 14 5.74 -14.46 -11.33
C VAL A 14 5.63 -15.29 -12.60
N LYS A 15 6.21 -14.80 -13.69
CA LYS A 15 6.27 -15.56 -14.96
C LYS A 15 7.65 -16.18 -15.13
N ALA A 16 7.71 -17.50 -15.16
CA ALA A 16 8.92 -18.22 -15.55
C ALA A 16 9.03 -18.25 -17.06
N THR A 17 10.21 -17.90 -17.59
CA THR A 17 10.58 -18.14 -18.98
C THR A 17 11.45 -19.39 -18.98
N LEU A 18 10.84 -20.54 -19.27
CA LEU A 18 11.53 -21.79 -19.50
C LEU A 18 11.37 -22.10 -20.99
N ALA A 19 12.48 -22.16 -21.73
CA ALA A 19 12.47 -22.36 -23.17
C ALA A 19 11.91 -23.76 -23.53
N GLY A 20 11.04 -23.83 -24.54
CA GLY A 20 10.55 -25.11 -25.11
C GLY A 20 9.57 -25.86 -24.22
N VAL A 21 8.87 -25.22 -23.27
CA VAL A 21 7.94 -25.90 -22.36
C VAL A 21 6.49 -25.44 -22.55
N SER A 22 5.56 -26.38 -22.51
CA SER A 22 4.11 -26.15 -22.65
C SER A 22 3.39 -25.91 -21.32
N SER A 23 3.96 -26.36 -20.20
CA SER A 23 3.35 -26.20 -18.87
C SER A 23 4.41 -25.94 -17.79
N VAL A 24 4.10 -25.02 -16.88
CA VAL A 24 4.94 -24.68 -15.73
C VAL A 24 4.12 -24.79 -14.45
N THR A 25 4.68 -25.45 -13.45
CA THR A 25 4.08 -25.49 -12.10
C THR A 25 4.89 -24.63 -11.13
N TYR A 26 4.20 -23.97 -10.21
CA TYR A 26 4.80 -23.07 -9.23
C TYR A 26 4.60 -23.57 -7.80
N LYS A 27 5.63 -23.45 -6.97
CA LYS A 27 5.59 -23.81 -5.55
C LYS A 27 6.27 -22.74 -4.71
N SER A 28 5.67 -22.40 -3.57
CA SER A 28 6.27 -21.51 -2.57
C SER A 28 7.03 -22.33 -1.54
N SER A 29 8.22 -21.86 -1.15
CA SER A 29 9.01 -22.48 -0.06
C SER A 29 8.39 -22.25 1.32
N ASN A 30 7.54 -21.23 1.47
CA ASN A 30 6.85 -20.93 2.73
C ASN A 30 5.51 -20.22 2.48
N THR A 31 4.42 -20.97 2.57
CA THR A 31 3.06 -20.50 2.34
C THR A 31 2.56 -19.54 3.45
N LYS A 32 3.18 -19.52 4.64
CA LYS A 32 2.89 -18.56 5.70
C LYS A 32 3.39 -17.14 5.36
N ILE A 33 4.38 -17.02 4.46
CA ILE A 33 4.89 -15.73 3.97
C ILE A 33 4.19 -15.34 2.68
N ALA A 34 4.12 -16.24 1.69
CA ALA A 34 3.38 -16.02 0.45
C ALA A 34 2.89 -17.34 -0.13
N THR A 35 1.67 -17.32 -0.64
CA THR A 35 1.11 -18.41 -1.44
C THR A 35 1.34 -18.13 -2.92
N VAL A 36 1.33 -19.19 -3.74
CA VAL A 36 1.39 -19.09 -5.19
C VAL A 36 0.37 -20.02 -5.82
N ASN A 37 -0.31 -19.56 -6.85
CA ASN A 37 -1.14 -20.42 -7.69
C ASN A 37 -0.23 -21.30 -8.54
N SER A 38 -0.38 -22.62 -8.42
CA SER A 38 0.52 -23.59 -9.06
C SER A 38 0.50 -23.54 -10.59
N LYS A 39 -0.59 -23.09 -11.21
CA LYS A 39 -0.76 -23.04 -12.68
C LYS A 39 -0.41 -21.66 -13.25
N THR A 40 -0.82 -20.58 -12.56
CA THR A 40 -0.71 -19.21 -13.11
C THR A 40 0.53 -18.45 -12.64
N GLY A 41 1.21 -18.92 -11.57
CA GLY A 41 2.31 -18.20 -10.94
C GLY A 41 1.87 -16.93 -10.21
N THR A 42 0.56 -16.74 -9.98
CA THR A 42 0.05 -15.60 -9.20
C THR A 42 0.39 -15.81 -7.73
N VAL A 43 1.17 -14.91 -7.16
CA VAL A 43 1.58 -14.92 -5.76
C VAL A 43 0.74 -13.94 -4.95
N LYS A 44 0.43 -14.29 -3.69
CA LYS A 44 -0.25 -13.43 -2.72
C LYS A 44 0.61 -13.29 -1.48
N GLY A 45 0.94 -12.04 -1.10
CA GLY A 45 1.69 -11.75 0.12
C GLY A 45 0.83 -11.92 1.36
N ILE A 46 1.25 -12.76 2.30
CA ILE A 46 0.54 -13.07 3.55
C ILE A 46 1.17 -12.37 4.74
N LYS A 47 2.49 -12.47 4.88
CA LYS A 47 3.27 -11.90 5.98
C LYS A 47 4.58 -11.33 5.43
N ALA A 48 5.07 -10.23 6.03
CA ALA A 48 6.36 -9.67 5.65
C ALA A 48 7.49 -10.70 5.84
N GLY A 49 8.37 -10.78 4.87
CA GLY A 49 9.46 -11.74 4.83
C GLY A 49 9.90 -12.05 3.41
N THR A 50 10.87 -12.96 3.30
CA THR A 50 11.38 -13.40 2.00
C THR A 50 11.07 -14.88 1.81
N VAL A 51 10.68 -15.26 0.61
CA VAL A 51 10.35 -16.63 0.23
C VAL A 51 10.84 -16.92 -1.19
N THR A 52 11.16 -18.16 -1.47
CA THR A 52 11.53 -18.60 -2.83
C THR A 52 10.33 -19.22 -3.52
N ILE A 53 10.01 -18.74 -4.71
CA ILE A 53 9.05 -19.35 -5.60
C ILE A 53 9.81 -20.18 -6.62
N THR A 54 9.55 -21.47 -6.67
CA THR A 54 10.15 -22.40 -7.65
C THR A 54 9.16 -22.67 -8.76
N ALA A 55 9.56 -22.45 -9.99
CA ALA A 55 8.85 -22.81 -11.20
C ALA A 55 9.51 -24.07 -11.78
N THR A 56 8.73 -25.10 -12.08
CA THR A 56 9.22 -26.39 -12.57
C THR A 56 8.45 -26.82 -13.81
N SER A 57 9.16 -27.34 -14.80
CA SER A 57 8.58 -28.01 -15.96
C SER A 57 9.48 -29.19 -16.37
N GLY A 58 9.02 -30.41 -16.16
CA GLY A 58 9.85 -31.59 -16.30
C GLY A 58 11.10 -31.54 -15.40
N LYS A 59 12.27 -31.67 -16.01
CA LYS A 59 13.56 -31.56 -15.31
C LYS A 59 14.05 -30.08 -15.15
N LEU A 60 13.41 -29.11 -15.82
CA LEU A 60 13.80 -27.68 -15.77
C LEU A 60 13.24 -27.03 -14.53
N LYS A 61 14.07 -26.23 -13.86
CA LYS A 61 13.70 -25.46 -12.68
C LYS A 61 14.19 -24.03 -12.78
N ALA A 62 13.36 -23.07 -12.35
CA ALA A 62 13.75 -21.68 -12.16
C ALA A 62 13.27 -21.20 -10.79
N THR A 63 14.08 -20.40 -10.12
CA THR A 63 13.77 -19.85 -8.79
C THR A 63 13.67 -18.34 -8.82
N TYR A 64 12.72 -17.80 -8.04
CA TYR A 64 12.49 -16.38 -7.85
C TYR A 64 12.51 -16.04 -6.38
N LYS A 65 13.29 -15.04 -6.00
CA LYS A 65 13.26 -14.49 -4.66
C LYS A 65 12.09 -13.51 -4.57
N LEU A 66 11.07 -13.85 -3.79
CA LEU A 66 9.93 -12.98 -3.52
C LEU A 66 10.09 -12.33 -2.15
N THR A 67 10.02 -11.01 -2.08
CA THR A 67 10.00 -10.26 -0.82
C THR A 67 8.60 -9.71 -0.59
N VAL A 68 7.99 -10.09 0.53
CA VAL A 68 6.72 -9.53 0.99
C VAL A 68 7.01 -8.38 1.96
N LYS A 69 6.49 -7.18 1.66
CA LYS A 69 6.63 -5.99 2.51
C LYS A 69 5.32 -5.61 3.15
N ASN A 70 5.36 -5.04 4.36
CA ASN A 70 4.19 -4.39 4.94
C ASN A 70 3.88 -3.09 4.18
N PRO A 71 2.59 -2.75 3.99
CA PRO A 71 2.23 -1.42 3.52
C PRO A 71 2.73 -0.34 4.47
N THR A 72 3.08 0.81 3.93
CA THR A 72 3.45 2.00 4.70
C THR A 72 2.58 3.19 4.31
N PHE A 73 2.32 4.07 5.27
CA PHE A 73 1.61 5.32 5.05
C PHE A 73 2.08 6.37 6.05
N SER A 74 2.46 7.53 5.57
CA SER A 74 2.92 8.65 6.39
C SER A 74 2.38 9.97 5.87
N LEU A 75 2.26 10.96 6.76
CA LEU A 75 1.98 12.35 6.41
C LEU A 75 3.28 13.14 6.47
N THR A 76 3.46 14.10 5.57
CA THR A 76 4.64 14.98 5.56
C THR A 76 4.64 15.92 6.76
N LYS A 77 3.44 16.33 7.21
CA LYS A 77 3.20 17.14 8.42
C LYS A 77 2.02 16.55 9.17
N SER A 78 2.00 16.68 10.48
CA SER A 78 0.90 16.23 11.36
C SER A 78 -0.09 17.33 11.72
N SER A 79 0.22 18.60 11.41
CA SER A 79 -0.63 19.73 11.72
C SER A 79 -0.39 20.92 10.79
N ALA A 80 -1.35 21.84 10.78
CA ALA A 80 -1.22 23.18 10.17
C ALA A 80 -2.09 24.19 10.90
N THR A 81 -1.67 25.46 10.86
CA THR A 81 -2.47 26.61 11.30
C THR A 81 -2.82 27.45 10.07
N ILE A 82 -4.11 27.73 9.87
CA ILE A 82 -4.62 28.52 8.76
C ILE A 82 -5.58 29.60 9.25
N LYS A 83 -5.70 30.69 8.51
CA LYS A 83 -6.73 31.72 8.77
C LYS A 83 -8.10 31.25 8.23
N LYS A 84 -9.19 31.77 8.80
CA LYS A 84 -10.55 31.57 8.27
C LYS A 84 -10.59 31.87 6.76
N GLY A 85 -11.23 31.02 5.98
CA GLY A 85 -11.35 31.14 4.52
C GLY A 85 -10.13 30.65 3.73
N LYS A 86 -8.97 30.44 4.36
CA LYS A 86 -7.75 29.94 3.71
C LYS A 86 -7.72 28.43 3.67
N THR A 87 -6.87 27.89 2.80
CA THR A 87 -6.71 26.44 2.56
C THR A 87 -5.29 25.98 2.84
N THR A 88 -5.15 24.71 3.15
CA THR A 88 -3.87 23.97 3.17
C THR A 88 -4.08 22.59 2.60
N THR A 89 -3.03 21.99 2.05
CA THR A 89 -3.11 20.64 1.49
C THR A 89 -2.34 19.65 2.34
N ILE A 90 -2.98 18.55 2.72
CA ILE A 90 -2.34 17.44 3.41
C ILE A 90 -1.55 16.62 2.39
N LYS A 91 -0.23 16.60 2.52
CA LYS A 91 0.66 15.76 1.70
C LYS A 91 0.96 14.46 2.42
N SER A 92 0.86 13.34 1.69
CA SER A 92 1.08 11.99 2.22
C SER A 92 1.91 11.13 1.27
N LYS A 93 2.54 10.10 1.81
CA LYS A 93 3.30 9.09 1.06
C LYS A 93 2.81 7.70 1.45
N ALA A 94 2.47 6.89 0.48
CA ALA A 94 2.01 5.52 0.66
C ALA A 94 2.80 4.54 -0.20
N ALA A 95 3.07 3.37 0.33
CA ALA A 95 3.63 2.24 -0.41
C ALA A 95 2.92 0.94 0.02
N PRO A 96 2.25 0.23 -0.90
CA PRO A 96 2.03 0.60 -2.30
C PRO A 96 1.15 1.84 -2.43
N ALA A 97 1.19 2.51 -3.57
CA ALA A 97 0.26 3.59 -3.87
C ALA A 97 -1.19 3.09 -3.70
N GLY A 98 -2.04 3.89 -3.09
CA GLY A 98 -3.41 3.51 -2.79
C GLY A 98 -4.31 4.73 -2.63
N LYS A 99 -5.62 4.49 -2.63
CA LYS A 99 -6.61 5.55 -2.41
C LYS A 99 -6.47 6.09 -0.98
N VAL A 100 -6.26 7.40 -0.87
CA VAL A 100 -6.26 8.12 0.39
C VAL A 100 -7.65 8.68 0.65
N THR A 101 -8.16 8.49 1.86
CA THR A 101 -9.44 9.04 2.30
C THR A 101 -9.24 10.02 3.45
N TYR A 102 -10.06 11.07 3.49
CA TYR A 102 -9.98 12.15 4.45
C TYR A 102 -11.34 12.38 5.10
N THR A 103 -11.36 12.56 6.41
CA THR A 103 -12.58 12.85 7.18
C THR A 103 -12.28 13.89 8.24
N SER A 104 -13.07 14.99 8.28
CA SER A 104 -12.96 16.01 9.33
C SER A 104 -13.80 15.62 10.54
N SER A 105 -13.24 15.76 11.74
CA SER A 105 -13.96 15.58 13.01
C SER A 105 -14.99 16.70 13.27
N ASN A 106 -14.77 17.88 12.67
CA ASN A 106 -15.69 19.00 12.81
C ASN A 106 -15.71 19.87 11.54
N LYS A 107 -16.69 19.61 10.69
CA LYS A 107 -16.86 20.34 9.42
C LYS A 107 -17.27 21.81 9.60
N LYS A 108 -17.78 22.20 10.78
CA LYS A 108 -18.07 23.61 11.11
C LYS A 108 -16.80 24.41 11.35
N VAL A 109 -15.69 23.77 11.74
CA VAL A 109 -14.37 24.38 11.94
C VAL A 109 -13.52 24.28 10.68
N ALA A 110 -13.42 23.08 10.10
CA ALA A 110 -12.65 22.85 8.87
C ALA A 110 -13.26 21.74 8.05
N THR A 111 -13.33 21.91 6.75
CA THR A 111 -13.71 20.89 5.77
C THR A 111 -12.47 20.35 5.07
N VAL A 112 -12.60 19.15 4.47
CA VAL A 112 -11.54 18.54 3.68
C VAL A 112 -12.13 17.91 2.43
N THR A 113 -11.45 18.06 1.30
CA THR A 113 -11.83 17.45 0.02
C THR A 113 -11.22 16.04 -0.10
N SER A 114 -11.72 15.28 -1.08
CA SER A 114 -11.15 13.97 -1.44
C SER A 114 -9.68 14.03 -1.91
N LYS A 115 -9.20 15.21 -2.29
CA LYS A 115 -7.80 15.46 -2.67
C LYS A 115 -6.92 15.93 -1.50
N GLY A 116 -7.47 15.98 -0.26
CA GLY A 116 -6.73 16.39 0.93
C GLY A 116 -6.57 17.89 1.11
N VAL A 117 -7.35 18.71 0.38
CA VAL A 117 -7.37 20.17 0.58
C VAL A 117 -8.29 20.48 1.75
N VAL A 118 -7.73 21.10 2.79
CA VAL A 118 -8.43 21.53 4.01
C VAL A 118 -8.74 23.02 3.92
N LYS A 119 -9.99 23.41 4.17
CA LYS A 119 -10.44 24.82 4.23
C LYS A 119 -10.89 25.17 5.64
N GLY A 120 -10.38 26.26 6.18
CA GLY A 120 -10.80 26.82 7.47
C GLY A 120 -12.13 27.54 7.34
N ILE A 121 -13.12 27.14 8.13
CA ILE A 121 -14.49 27.70 8.10
C ILE A 121 -14.73 28.64 9.28
N LYS A 122 -14.37 28.21 10.49
CA LYS A 122 -14.57 28.97 11.74
C LYS A 122 -13.37 28.75 12.66
N LYS A 123 -13.04 29.77 13.46
CA LYS A 123 -12.00 29.68 14.50
C LYS A 123 -12.20 28.43 15.38
N GLY A 124 -11.13 27.67 15.59
CA GLY A 124 -11.14 26.45 16.40
C GLY A 124 -10.14 25.42 15.89
N LYS A 125 -10.22 24.22 16.45
CA LYS A 125 -9.40 23.06 16.05
C LYS A 125 -10.30 21.96 15.48
N ALA A 126 -9.82 21.29 14.43
CA ALA A 126 -10.43 20.09 13.88
C ALA A 126 -9.33 19.07 13.59
N THR A 127 -9.65 17.78 13.74
CA THR A 127 -8.75 16.69 13.39
C THR A 127 -9.22 16.06 12.08
N ILE A 128 -8.33 16.02 11.10
CA ILE A 128 -8.57 15.31 9.85
C ILE A 128 -8.01 13.91 9.99
N THR A 129 -8.87 12.92 9.93
CA THR A 129 -8.48 11.51 9.86
C THR A 129 -8.14 11.15 8.43
N VAL A 130 -6.94 10.63 8.21
CA VAL A 130 -6.41 10.28 6.89
C VAL A 130 -6.11 8.78 6.86
N LYS A 131 -6.69 8.05 5.92
CA LYS A 131 -6.53 6.59 5.82
C LYS A 131 -6.01 6.18 4.44
N CYS A 132 -5.07 5.25 4.42
CA CYS A 132 -4.57 4.58 3.21
C CYS A 132 -3.98 3.22 3.56
N ASN A 133 -4.19 2.21 2.72
CA ASN A 133 -3.65 0.86 2.90
C ASN A 133 -3.95 0.23 4.28
N GLY A 134 -5.11 0.53 4.88
CA GLY A 134 -5.49 0.08 6.22
C GLY A 134 -4.79 0.83 7.36
N ILE A 135 -3.95 1.82 7.07
CA ILE A 135 -3.23 2.64 8.06
C ILE A 135 -3.96 3.97 8.25
N THR A 136 -4.17 4.36 9.50
CA THR A 136 -4.81 5.63 9.87
C THR A 136 -3.79 6.60 10.43
N LYS A 137 -3.81 7.85 9.94
CA LYS A 137 -3.02 8.98 10.47
C LYS A 137 -3.97 10.13 10.81
N LYS A 138 -3.55 10.98 11.75
CA LYS A 138 -4.29 12.18 12.17
C LYS A 138 -3.52 13.43 11.77
N PHE A 139 -4.24 14.43 11.28
CA PHE A 139 -3.73 15.76 10.95
C PHE A 139 -4.56 16.80 11.70
N VAL A 140 -3.93 17.61 12.54
CA VAL A 140 -4.63 18.62 13.31
C VAL A 140 -4.58 19.95 12.56
N VAL A 141 -5.75 20.54 12.30
CA VAL A 141 -5.85 21.88 11.74
C VAL A 141 -6.33 22.84 12.81
N THR A 142 -5.64 23.96 12.97
CA THR A 142 -6.04 25.10 13.81
C THR A 142 -6.44 26.25 12.90
N VAL A 143 -7.67 26.72 13.04
CA VAL A 143 -8.18 27.88 12.32
C VAL A 143 -8.19 29.08 13.25
N LYS A 144 -7.53 30.16 12.84
CA LYS A 144 -7.46 31.45 13.53
C LYS A 144 -8.37 32.50 12.89
#